data_dc3e0ada9dd6d29a98eeaafbf9a3d6c8
#
_entry.id   dc3e0ada9dd6d29a98eeaafbf9a3d6c8
#
_cell.length_a   1.000
_cell.length_b   1.000
_cell.length_c   1.000
_cell.angle_alpha   90.00
_cell.angle_beta   90.00
_cell.angle_gamma   90.00
#
_symmetry.space_group_name_H-M   'P 1'
#
loop_
_entity.id
_entity.type
_entity.pdbx_description
1 polymer ?
#
loop_
_entity_poly.entity_id
_entity_poly.type
_entity_poly.pdbx_seq_one_letter_code
_entity_poly.pdbx_strand_id
1 'polypeptide(L)'
;MSQHQRGATETQQEMSLLSVRDLTVEFETDRGPLRAVDGVDFDVDRGETVCLVGESGSGKTVTAETITKLIRMPPGRIVRGVAELDGRDLLSLSERDLRAIRGDRIAHVFQDPQHALNHCYTVGWQIREAIQVHEDVSDAAARERALTLLNQVGIPDATTRYDDYPHEFSGGMKQRIVVAMALAATPDLLIADEPTTALDVTIQAQLLDLLESIQTEYDMAILLITHDLGVVAELADRVVVLYAGKVMERGSVYEVFDTPAHPYTQVLFDCLPGRGRPLRSIGGTLPDLHDPPPGCRFASRCEYARKECHTGDQPPLYDVADAQTASCVYYGPGGDPDVLRNGQSEGDPDG
;
A
#
# COMPACT_ATOMS: atom_id res chain seq x y z
N MET A 1 56.92 -16.79 -4.42
CA MET A 1 55.94 -16.49 -5.49
C MET A 1 54.61 -17.10 -5.02
N SER A 2 53.80 -16.33 -4.38
CA SER A 2 52.48 -16.73 -3.90
C SER A 2 51.46 -15.75 -4.42
N GLN A 3 50.64 -16.20 -5.36
CA GLN A 3 49.53 -15.43 -5.90
C GLN A 3 48.36 -15.50 -4.90
N HIS A 4 48.00 -14.37 -4.31
CA HIS A 4 46.76 -14.22 -3.59
C HIS A 4 45.63 -14.01 -4.60
N GLN A 5 44.81 -15.03 -4.76
CA GLN A 5 43.51 -14.89 -5.39
C GLN A 5 42.59 -14.15 -4.41
N ARG A 6 42.24 -12.93 -4.74
CA ARG A 6 41.13 -12.19 -4.11
C ARG A 6 39.84 -12.75 -4.73
N GLY A 7 39.11 -13.55 -3.96
CA GLY A 7 37.72 -13.85 -4.26
C GLY A 7 36.89 -12.57 -4.10
N ALA A 8 36.34 -12.10 -5.19
CA ALA A 8 35.27 -11.12 -5.17
C ALA A 8 34.05 -11.82 -4.59
N THR A 9 33.64 -11.40 -3.40
CA THR A 9 32.33 -11.74 -2.85
C THR A 9 31.34 -10.93 -3.67
N GLU A 10 30.67 -11.56 -4.63
CA GLU A 10 29.46 -11.02 -5.24
C GLU A 10 28.44 -10.91 -4.09
N THR A 11 28.16 -9.70 -3.67
CA THR A 11 27.01 -9.38 -2.84
C THR A 11 25.80 -9.75 -3.68
N GLN A 12 25.13 -10.85 -3.37
CA GLN A 12 23.78 -11.12 -3.87
C GLN A 12 22.93 -9.94 -3.40
N GLN A 13 22.60 -9.06 -4.31
CA GLN A 13 21.58 -8.07 -4.14
C GLN A 13 20.29 -8.88 -3.93
N GLU A 14 19.78 -8.93 -2.72
CA GLU A 14 18.48 -9.55 -2.43
C GLU A 14 17.48 -8.84 -3.33
N MET A 15 16.93 -9.59 -4.30
CA MET A 15 15.92 -9.04 -5.20
C MET A 15 14.63 -8.89 -4.40
N SER A 16 14.04 -7.70 -4.43
CA SER A 16 12.74 -7.44 -3.80
C SER A 16 11.68 -8.41 -4.31
N LEU A 17 10.76 -8.81 -3.44
CA LEU A 17 9.63 -9.70 -3.79
C LEU A 17 8.76 -9.05 -4.88
N LEU A 18 8.35 -7.80 -4.64
CA LEU A 18 7.59 -7.00 -5.60
C LEU A 18 8.40 -5.76 -6.00
N SER A 19 8.51 -5.51 -7.30
CA SER A 19 9.14 -4.31 -7.86
C SER A 19 8.18 -3.64 -8.84
N VAL A 20 7.80 -2.39 -8.56
CA VAL A 20 6.96 -1.56 -9.44
C VAL A 20 7.78 -0.42 -9.99
N ARG A 21 7.80 -0.24 -11.33
CA ARG A 21 8.60 0.78 -12.01
C ARG A 21 7.77 1.52 -13.05
N ASP A 22 7.85 2.85 -13.02
CA ASP A 22 7.22 3.80 -13.97
C ASP A 22 5.74 3.49 -14.25
N LEU A 23 5.01 2.98 -13.24
CA LEU A 23 3.61 2.57 -13.41
C LEU A 23 2.74 3.78 -13.72
N THR A 24 2.07 3.75 -14.88
CA THR A 24 1.19 4.83 -15.36
C THR A 24 -0.15 4.26 -15.81
N VAL A 25 -1.23 4.76 -15.23
CA VAL A 25 -2.60 4.28 -15.45
C VAL A 25 -3.52 5.45 -15.77
N GLU A 26 -4.30 5.31 -16.81
CA GLU A 26 -5.32 6.27 -17.25
C GLU A 26 -6.69 5.63 -17.31
N PHE A 27 -7.73 6.43 -17.12
CA PHE A 27 -9.12 6.04 -17.33
C PHE A 27 -9.76 6.93 -18.38
N GLU A 28 -10.38 6.31 -19.38
CA GLU A 28 -11.20 7.04 -20.35
C GLU A 28 -12.49 7.54 -19.68
N THR A 29 -12.73 8.83 -19.75
CA THR A 29 -13.92 9.50 -19.21
C THR A 29 -14.58 10.39 -20.26
N ASP A 30 -15.81 10.86 -20.00
CA ASP A 30 -16.51 11.79 -20.89
C ASP A 30 -15.74 13.14 -21.08
N ARG A 31 -14.82 13.46 -20.16
CA ARG A 31 -13.95 14.65 -20.21
C ARG A 31 -12.58 14.38 -20.86
N GLY A 32 -12.34 13.17 -21.35
CA GLY A 32 -11.06 12.71 -21.85
C GLY A 32 -10.31 11.83 -20.85
N PRO A 33 -9.04 11.48 -21.13
CA PRO A 33 -8.26 10.60 -20.28
C PRO A 33 -7.95 11.28 -18.92
N LEU A 34 -8.21 10.53 -17.83
CA LEU A 34 -7.85 10.89 -16.48
C LEU A 34 -6.64 10.07 -16.04
N ARG A 35 -5.52 10.71 -15.71
CA ARG A 35 -4.28 10.05 -15.30
C ARG A 35 -4.26 9.82 -13.80
N ALA A 36 -4.76 8.66 -13.37
CA ALA A 36 -4.89 8.29 -11.96
C ALA A 36 -3.56 7.93 -11.30
N VAL A 37 -2.63 7.34 -12.06
CA VAL A 37 -1.27 6.97 -11.63
C VAL A 37 -0.29 7.42 -12.71
N ASP A 38 0.82 8.03 -12.34
CA ASP A 38 1.72 8.68 -13.29
C ASP A 38 3.19 8.50 -12.87
N GLY A 39 3.80 7.39 -13.29
CA GLY A 39 5.20 7.08 -13.03
C GLY A 39 5.47 6.76 -11.56
N VAL A 40 4.73 5.82 -11.00
CA VAL A 40 4.91 5.38 -9.61
C VAL A 40 5.95 4.26 -9.55
N ASP A 41 6.92 4.42 -8.62
CA ASP A 41 8.01 3.49 -8.37
C ASP A 41 8.08 3.14 -6.89
N PHE A 42 8.08 1.84 -6.56
CA PHE A 42 8.36 1.33 -5.21
C PHE A 42 8.70 -0.16 -5.25
N ASP A 43 9.25 -0.64 -4.15
CA ASP A 43 9.59 -2.05 -3.94
C ASP A 43 8.96 -2.54 -2.64
N VAL A 44 8.75 -3.86 -2.55
CA VAL A 44 8.36 -4.56 -1.32
C VAL A 44 9.27 -5.77 -1.18
N ASP A 45 9.98 -5.88 -0.07
CA ASP A 45 10.86 -7.01 0.23
C ASP A 45 10.07 -8.14 0.91
N ARG A 46 10.64 -9.35 1.01
CA ARG A 46 10.00 -10.46 1.73
C ARG A 46 9.89 -10.13 3.21
N GLY A 47 8.77 -10.49 3.83
CA GLY A 47 8.51 -10.20 5.23
C GLY A 47 8.39 -8.72 5.58
N GLU A 48 8.40 -7.81 4.59
CA GLU A 48 8.30 -6.37 4.78
C GLU A 48 6.85 -5.88 4.68
N THR A 49 6.49 -4.89 5.49
CA THR A 49 5.26 -4.11 5.33
C THR A 49 5.56 -2.74 4.71
N VAL A 50 5.09 -2.53 3.48
CA VAL A 50 5.14 -1.22 2.82
C VAL A 50 3.75 -0.59 2.82
N CYS A 51 3.66 0.65 3.33
CA CYS A 51 2.40 1.39 3.33
C CYS A 51 2.34 2.43 2.21
N LEU A 52 1.29 2.36 1.36
CA LEU A 52 0.92 3.43 0.44
C LEU A 52 -0.04 4.39 1.15
N VAL A 53 0.39 5.63 1.36
CA VAL A 53 -0.39 6.65 2.08
C VAL A 53 -0.68 7.87 1.23
N GLY A 54 -1.71 8.63 1.58
CA GLY A 54 -2.10 9.87 0.89
C GLY A 54 -3.60 10.13 0.94
N GLU A 55 -4.02 11.29 0.48
CA GLU A 55 -5.44 11.68 0.42
C GLU A 55 -6.27 10.73 -0.47
N SER A 56 -7.60 10.73 -0.26
CA SER A 56 -8.53 10.03 -1.16
C SER A 56 -8.37 10.57 -2.60
N GLY A 57 -8.34 9.67 -3.58
CA GLY A 57 -8.08 10.05 -4.99
C GLY A 57 -6.60 10.26 -5.34
N SER A 58 -5.65 9.99 -4.45
CA SER A 58 -4.21 10.08 -4.78
C SER A 58 -3.68 8.96 -5.68
N GLY A 59 -4.46 7.91 -5.96
CA GLY A 59 -4.10 6.81 -6.85
C GLY A 59 -3.69 5.51 -6.15
N LYS A 60 -3.76 5.40 -4.82
CA LYS A 60 -3.32 4.23 -4.02
C LYS A 60 -3.99 2.93 -4.46
N THR A 61 -5.32 2.86 -4.37
CA THR A 61 -6.13 1.69 -4.77
C THR A 61 -5.87 1.32 -6.23
N VAL A 62 -5.85 2.31 -7.13
CA VAL A 62 -5.56 2.07 -8.56
C VAL A 62 -4.17 1.47 -8.74
N THR A 63 -3.16 1.95 -8.02
CA THR A 63 -1.80 1.38 -8.05
C THR A 63 -1.83 -0.09 -7.61
N ALA A 64 -2.44 -0.39 -6.47
CA ALA A 64 -2.51 -1.73 -5.90
C ALA A 64 -3.27 -2.72 -6.81
N GLU A 65 -4.46 -2.34 -7.30
CA GLU A 65 -5.26 -3.18 -8.19
C GLU A 65 -4.59 -3.40 -9.56
N THR A 66 -3.79 -2.44 -10.03
CA THR A 66 -3.10 -2.55 -11.32
C THR A 66 -2.02 -3.62 -11.28
N ILE A 67 -1.33 -3.84 -10.17
CA ILE A 67 -0.27 -4.86 -10.01
C ILE A 67 -0.76 -6.23 -10.51
N THR A 68 -1.98 -6.58 -10.17
CA THR A 68 -2.61 -7.85 -10.57
C THR A 68 -3.68 -7.69 -11.65
N LYS A 69 -3.75 -6.55 -12.34
CA LYS A 69 -4.75 -6.21 -13.38
C LYS A 69 -6.19 -6.43 -12.93
N LEU A 70 -6.52 -6.08 -11.68
CA LEU A 70 -7.90 -6.10 -11.17
C LEU A 70 -8.68 -4.84 -11.53
N ILE A 71 -8.00 -3.76 -11.96
CA ILE A 71 -8.68 -2.60 -12.52
C ILE A 71 -9.53 -2.99 -13.74
N ARG A 72 -10.74 -2.45 -13.81
CA ARG A 72 -11.61 -2.71 -14.95
C ARG A 72 -11.04 -2.08 -16.24
N MET A 73 -10.74 -2.89 -17.24
CA MET A 73 -10.22 -2.48 -18.55
C MET A 73 -11.15 -2.95 -19.67
N PRO A 74 -11.84 -2.07 -20.44
CA PRO A 74 -11.99 -0.63 -20.27
C PRO A 74 -12.88 -0.26 -19.06
N PRO A 75 -12.94 0.98 -18.54
CA PRO A 75 -12.33 2.20 -19.08
C PRO A 75 -10.87 2.45 -18.68
N GLY A 76 -10.31 1.63 -17.77
CA GLY A 76 -8.91 1.73 -17.38
C GLY A 76 -7.95 1.27 -18.48
N ARG A 77 -6.77 1.86 -18.51
CA ARG A 77 -5.67 1.49 -19.42
C ARG A 77 -4.32 1.65 -18.72
N ILE A 78 -3.52 0.60 -18.73
CA ILE A 78 -2.11 0.68 -18.34
C ILE A 78 -1.35 1.29 -19.52
N VAL A 79 -0.79 2.48 -19.32
CA VAL A 79 -0.10 3.23 -20.39
C VAL A 79 1.33 2.76 -20.52
N ARG A 80 2.02 2.58 -19.38
CA ARG A 80 3.39 2.09 -19.28
C ARG A 80 3.67 1.61 -17.86
N GLY A 81 4.82 1.01 -17.69
CA GLY A 81 5.34 0.51 -16.41
C GLY A 81 5.46 -1.00 -16.38
N VAL A 82 6.11 -1.45 -15.32
CA VAL A 82 6.37 -2.86 -15.04
C VAL A 82 6.01 -3.13 -13.59
N ALA A 83 5.43 -4.31 -13.31
CA ALA A 83 5.22 -4.81 -11.95
C ALA A 83 5.75 -6.25 -11.91
N GLU A 84 6.90 -6.44 -11.27
CA GLU A 84 7.58 -7.73 -11.20
C GLU A 84 7.38 -8.38 -9.83
N LEU A 85 6.93 -9.63 -9.83
CA LEU A 85 6.93 -10.51 -8.66
C LEU A 85 8.05 -11.54 -8.85
N ASP A 86 9.07 -11.53 -8.02
CA ASP A 86 10.27 -12.37 -8.17
C ASP A 86 10.86 -12.30 -9.59
N GLY A 87 10.97 -11.11 -10.17
CA GLY A 87 11.50 -10.87 -11.51
C GLY A 87 10.58 -11.25 -12.66
N ARG A 88 9.33 -11.65 -12.39
CA ARG A 88 8.32 -11.95 -13.41
C ARG A 88 7.35 -10.78 -13.59
N ASP A 89 7.37 -10.12 -14.73
CA ASP A 89 6.48 -9.00 -15.03
C ASP A 89 5.02 -9.44 -15.15
N LEU A 90 4.22 -9.09 -14.14
CA LEU A 90 2.79 -9.41 -14.03
C LEU A 90 1.95 -8.72 -15.11
N LEU A 91 2.37 -7.50 -15.52
CA LEU A 91 1.60 -6.70 -16.48
C LEU A 91 1.68 -7.28 -17.90
N SER A 92 2.72 -8.06 -18.20
CA SER A 92 2.86 -8.75 -19.48
C SER A 92 2.12 -10.09 -19.57
N LEU A 93 1.68 -10.65 -18.42
CA LEU A 93 1.07 -11.97 -18.36
C LEU A 93 -0.30 -12.03 -19.04
N SER A 94 -0.62 -13.21 -19.59
CA SER A 94 -1.98 -13.54 -20.02
C SER A 94 -2.93 -13.63 -18.82
N GLU A 95 -4.22 -13.44 -19.05
CA GLU A 95 -5.22 -13.58 -17.98
C GLU A 95 -5.20 -14.97 -17.33
N ARG A 96 -4.92 -16.02 -18.12
CA ARG A 96 -4.79 -17.39 -17.60
C ARG A 96 -3.62 -17.51 -16.60
N ASP A 97 -2.45 -16.96 -16.96
CA ASP A 97 -1.26 -17.04 -16.11
C ASP A 97 -1.40 -16.17 -14.87
N LEU A 98 -2.09 -15.04 -15.00
CA LEU A 98 -2.35 -14.13 -13.89
C LEU A 98 -3.34 -14.71 -12.87
N ARG A 99 -4.33 -15.51 -13.34
CA ARG A 99 -5.23 -16.24 -12.43
C ARG A 99 -4.50 -17.27 -11.56
N ALA A 100 -3.42 -17.85 -12.05
CA ALA A 100 -2.60 -18.77 -11.25
C ALA A 100 -1.76 -18.07 -10.19
N ILE A 101 -1.61 -16.73 -10.27
CA ILE A 101 -0.87 -15.92 -9.28
C ILE A 101 -1.84 -15.28 -8.28
N ARG A 102 -3.02 -14.82 -8.76
CA ARG A 102 -4.04 -14.24 -7.90
C ARG A 102 -4.58 -15.29 -6.93
N GLY A 103 -4.53 -14.98 -5.64
CA GLY A 103 -4.94 -15.84 -4.55
C GLY A 103 -3.89 -16.86 -4.12
N ASP A 104 -3.01 -17.30 -5.03
CA ASP A 104 -1.91 -18.23 -4.74
C ASP A 104 -0.66 -17.50 -4.23
N ARG A 105 -0.08 -16.62 -5.06
CA ARG A 105 1.12 -15.85 -4.74
C ARG A 105 0.82 -14.46 -4.20
N ILE A 106 -0.25 -13.83 -4.71
CA ILE A 106 -0.71 -12.50 -4.30
C ILE A 106 -2.18 -12.58 -3.90
N ALA A 107 -2.47 -12.33 -2.64
CA ALA A 107 -3.83 -12.23 -2.15
C ALA A 107 -4.25 -10.76 -1.96
N HIS A 108 -5.55 -10.51 -2.04
CA HIS A 108 -6.14 -9.18 -1.84
C HIS A 108 -7.17 -9.19 -0.72
N VAL A 109 -7.08 -8.19 0.15
CA VAL A 109 -8.15 -7.80 1.09
C VAL A 109 -8.66 -6.44 0.63
N PHE A 110 -9.91 -6.41 0.13
CA PHE A 110 -10.54 -5.19 -0.39
C PHE A 110 -11.17 -4.35 0.72
N GLN A 111 -11.38 -3.07 0.45
CA GLN A 111 -11.88 -2.06 1.39
C GLN A 111 -13.20 -2.43 2.09
N ASP A 112 -14.11 -3.16 1.44
CA ASP A 112 -15.41 -3.50 2.02
C ASP A 112 -15.58 -5.01 2.22
N PRO A 113 -15.39 -5.52 3.45
CA PRO A 113 -15.53 -6.94 3.75
C PRO A 113 -16.96 -7.45 3.59
N GLN A 114 -17.97 -6.56 3.62
CA GLN A 114 -19.36 -6.97 3.47
C GLN A 114 -19.66 -7.39 2.04
N HIS A 115 -18.96 -6.81 1.06
CA HIS A 115 -19.09 -7.17 -0.35
C HIS A 115 -18.17 -8.34 -0.76
N ALA A 116 -17.17 -8.68 0.05
CA ALA A 116 -16.26 -9.79 -0.23
C ALA A 116 -16.89 -11.17 0.07
N LEU A 117 -17.81 -11.24 1.04
CA LEU A 117 -18.47 -12.47 1.45
C LEU A 117 -19.79 -12.68 0.71
N ASN A 118 -19.97 -13.88 0.14
CA ASN A 118 -21.24 -14.27 -0.47
C ASN A 118 -22.25 -14.70 0.60
N HIS A 119 -23.34 -13.96 0.74
CA HIS A 119 -24.37 -14.19 1.77
C HIS A 119 -25.17 -15.50 1.57
N CYS A 120 -25.06 -16.15 0.43
CA CYS A 120 -25.77 -17.41 0.14
C CYS A 120 -25.02 -18.66 0.58
N TYR A 121 -23.74 -18.53 0.97
CA TYR A 121 -22.90 -19.65 1.39
C TYR A 121 -22.41 -19.44 2.81
N THR A 122 -22.18 -20.56 3.52
CA THR A 122 -21.59 -20.51 4.87
C THR A 122 -20.13 -20.05 4.81
N VAL A 123 -19.63 -19.49 5.91
CA VAL A 123 -18.27 -18.97 6.00
C VAL A 123 -17.24 -20.09 5.74
N GLY A 124 -17.44 -21.23 6.38
CA GLY A 124 -16.53 -22.37 6.21
C GLY A 124 -16.52 -22.93 4.79
N TRP A 125 -17.66 -22.90 4.08
CA TRP A 125 -17.72 -23.30 2.68
C TRP A 125 -16.85 -22.36 1.81
N GLN A 126 -16.95 -21.05 2.02
CA GLN A 126 -16.21 -20.06 1.23
C GLN A 126 -14.70 -20.17 1.44
N ILE A 127 -14.23 -20.38 2.68
CA ILE A 127 -12.80 -20.59 2.95
C ILE A 127 -12.33 -21.90 2.33
N ARG A 128 -13.13 -22.99 2.45
CA ARG A 128 -12.82 -24.26 1.82
C ARG A 128 -12.71 -24.16 0.30
N GLU A 129 -13.63 -23.45 -0.34
CA GLU A 129 -13.61 -23.18 -1.78
C GLU A 129 -12.31 -22.44 -2.16
N ALA A 130 -11.94 -21.39 -1.42
CA ALA A 130 -10.70 -20.66 -1.64
C ALA A 130 -9.46 -21.57 -1.59
N ILE A 131 -9.40 -22.52 -0.65
CA ILE A 131 -8.33 -23.52 -0.57
C ILE A 131 -8.33 -24.43 -1.83
N GLN A 132 -9.49 -24.98 -2.17
CA GLN A 132 -9.61 -25.97 -3.25
C GLN A 132 -9.45 -25.40 -4.66
N VAL A 133 -9.61 -24.09 -4.83
CA VAL A 133 -9.31 -23.40 -6.12
C VAL A 133 -7.82 -23.44 -6.43
N HIS A 134 -6.98 -23.42 -5.39
CA HIS A 134 -5.52 -23.35 -5.52
C HIS A 134 -4.81 -24.68 -5.24
N GLU A 135 -5.43 -25.59 -4.49
CA GLU A 135 -4.82 -26.84 -4.07
C GLU A 135 -5.73 -28.05 -4.38
N ASP A 136 -5.14 -29.12 -4.90
CA ASP A 136 -5.84 -30.40 -5.11
C ASP A 136 -5.89 -31.21 -3.81
N VAL A 137 -6.78 -30.81 -2.91
CA VAL A 137 -6.96 -31.44 -1.59
C VAL A 137 -8.39 -31.97 -1.43
N SER A 138 -8.52 -33.02 -0.60
CA SER A 138 -9.85 -33.59 -0.28
C SER A 138 -10.71 -32.60 0.50
N ASP A 139 -12.05 -32.74 0.40
CA ASP A 139 -13.00 -31.95 1.21
C ASP A 139 -12.71 -31.99 2.70
N ALA A 140 -12.28 -33.15 3.23
CA ALA A 140 -11.97 -33.31 4.64
C ALA A 140 -10.71 -32.49 5.03
N ALA A 141 -9.65 -32.55 4.21
CA ALA A 141 -8.43 -31.79 4.45
C ALA A 141 -8.66 -30.28 4.31
N ALA A 142 -9.41 -29.84 3.27
CA ALA A 142 -9.76 -28.44 3.08
C ALA A 142 -10.63 -27.92 4.24
N ARG A 143 -11.56 -28.73 4.77
CA ARG A 143 -12.36 -28.37 5.96
C ARG A 143 -11.48 -28.20 7.22
N GLU A 144 -10.56 -29.11 7.45
CA GLU A 144 -9.64 -29.03 8.60
C GLU A 144 -8.79 -27.76 8.53
N ARG A 145 -8.23 -27.47 7.36
CA ARG A 145 -7.46 -26.23 7.13
C ARG A 145 -8.30 -24.97 7.28
N ALA A 146 -9.56 -24.96 6.77
CA ALA A 146 -10.47 -23.83 6.95
C ALA A 146 -10.79 -23.58 8.44
N LEU A 147 -10.95 -24.63 9.24
CA LEU A 147 -11.10 -24.51 10.70
C LEU A 147 -9.83 -23.96 11.36
N THR A 148 -8.66 -24.40 10.92
CA THR A 148 -7.37 -23.84 11.39
C THR A 148 -7.28 -22.37 11.11
N LEU A 149 -7.58 -21.92 9.87
CA LEU A 149 -7.58 -20.51 9.49
C LEU A 149 -8.59 -19.69 10.31
N LEU A 150 -9.81 -20.18 10.52
CA LEU A 150 -10.79 -19.50 11.36
C LEU A 150 -10.31 -19.31 12.81
N ASN A 151 -9.64 -20.33 13.38
CA ASN A 151 -9.05 -20.21 14.71
C ASN A 151 -7.89 -19.22 14.73
N GLN A 152 -7.02 -19.24 13.71
CA GLN A 152 -5.86 -18.36 13.57
C GLN A 152 -6.26 -16.90 13.48
N VAL A 153 -7.33 -16.57 12.71
CA VAL A 153 -7.87 -15.22 12.67
C VAL A 153 -8.73 -14.86 13.89
N GLY A 154 -8.81 -15.73 14.89
CA GLY A 154 -9.47 -15.46 16.16
C GLY A 154 -11.00 -15.45 16.08
N ILE A 155 -11.61 -16.30 15.25
CA ILE A 155 -13.05 -16.55 15.29
C ILE A 155 -13.36 -17.48 16.47
N PRO A 156 -14.12 -17.04 17.49
CA PRO A 156 -14.44 -17.89 18.62
C PRO A 156 -15.35 -19.06 18.18
N ASP A 157 -15.18 -20.24 18.79
CA ASP A 157 -15.97 -21.43 18.51
C ASP A 157 -16.00 -21.81 17.02
N ALA A 158 -14.86 -21.71 16.32
CA ALA A 158 -14.73 -21.86 14.87
C ALA A 158 -15.42 -23.13 14.33
N THR A 159 -15.38 -24.25 15.09
CA THR A 159 -16.03 -25.52 14.69
C THR A 159 -17.54 -25.38 14.58
N THR A 160 -18.18 -24.67 15.49
CA THR A 160 -19.63 -24.43 15.48
C THR A 160 -20.00 -23.41 14.41
N ARG A 161 -19.19 -22.33 14.33
CA ARG A 161 -19.43 -21.21 13.41
C ARG A 161 -19.04 -21.47 11.97
N TYR A 162 -18.37 -22.57 11.68
CA TYR A 162 -18.02 -22.98 10.32
C TYR A 162 -19.23 -23.01 9.38
N ASP A 163 -20.37 -23.48 9.89
CA ASP A 163 -21.61 -23.62 9.13
C ASP A 163 -22.54 -22.39 9.23
N ASP A 164 -22.10 -21.30 9.91
CA ASP A 164 -22.84 -20.04 9.99
C ASP A 164 -22.69 -19.23 8.70
N TYR A 165 -23.68 -18.37 8.42
CA TYR A 165 -23.70 -17.46 7.28
C TYR A 165 -23.07 -16.10 7.62
N PRO A 166 -22.59 -15.32 6.62
CA PRO A 166 -21.98 -14.02 6.88
C PRO A 166 -22.80 -13.03 7.69
N HIS A 167 -24.13 -13.06 7.61
CA HIS A 167 -25.01 -12.16 8.36
C HIS A 167 -25.06 -12.45 9.87
N GLU A 168 -24.54 -13.60 10.32
CA GLU A 168 -24.46 -14.00 11.72
C GLU A 168 -23.17 -13.51 12.40
N PHE A 169 -22.29 -12.84 11.66
CA PHE A 169 -21.02 -12.31 12.15
C PHE A 169 -21.02 -10.78 12.25
N SER A 170 -20.31 -10.23 13.25
CA SER A 170 -20.05 -8.80 13.34
C SER A 170 -19.15 -8.30 12.21
N GLY A 171 -19.07 -6.98 12.01
CA GLY A 171 -18.21 -6.37 10.97
C GLY A 171 -16.74 -6.78 11.11
N GLY A 172 -16.18 -6.70 12.32
CA GLY A 172 -14.80 -7.11 12.58
C GLY A 172 -14.57 -8.61 12.41
N MET A 173 -15.55 -9.47 12.72
CA MET A 173 -15.45 -10.91 12.44
C MET A 173 -15.48 -11.19 10.95
N LYS A 174 -16.31 -10.48 10.16
CA LYS A 174 -16.32 -10.59 8.69
C LYS A 174 -14.97 -10.21 8.10
N GLN A 175 -14.36 -9.14 8.60
CA GLN A 175 -13.02 -8.72 8.17
C GLN A 175 -11.98 -9.82 8.42
N ARG A 176 -11.98 -10.41 9.61
CA ARG A 176 -11.11 -11.55 9.95
C ARG A 176 -11.35 -12.77 9.05
N ILE A 177 -12.60 -13.05 8.69
CA ILE A 177 -12.97 -14.13 7.76
C ILE A 177 -12.42 -13.84 6.35
N VAL A 178 -12.50 -12.59 5.88
CA VAL A 178 -11.91 -12.18 4.58
C VAL A 178 -10.39 -12.36 4.61
N VAL A 179 -9.73 -12.02 5.73
CA VAL A 179 -8.29 -12.30 5.91
C VAL A 179 -8.03 -13.82 5.88
N ALA A 180 -8.84 -14.64 6.55
CA ALA A 180 -8.71 -16.11 6.49
C ALA A 180 -8.84 -16.64 5.06
N MET A 181 -9.75 -16.08 4.25
CA MET A 181 -9.87 -16.45 2.83
C MET A 181 -8.65 -16.02 2.03
N ALA A 182 -8.10 -14.83 2.29
CA ALA A 182 -6.88 -14.36 1.64
C ALA A 182 -5.66 -15.26 1.94
N LEU A 183 -5.61 -15.83 3.14
CA LEU A 183 -4.55 -16.75 3.59
C LEU A 183 -4.73 -18.20 3.10
N ALA A 184 -5.81 -18.51 2.39
CA ALA A 184 -6.16 -19.89 2.02
C ALA A 184 -5.04 -20.64 1.29
N ALA A 185 -4.28 -19.94 0.44
CA ALA A 185 -3.15 -20.49 -0.32
C ALA A 185 -1.76 -20.07 0.23
N THR A 186 -1.67 -19.47 1.42
CA THR A 186 -0.40 -18.98 2.01
C THR A 186 0.39 -18.09 1.03
N PRO A 187 -0.13 -16.91 0.66
CA PRO A 187 0.47 -16.07 -0.37
C PRO A 187 1.81 -15.49 0.09
N ASP A 188 2.69 -15.17 -0.88
CA ASP A 188 3.95 -14.44 -0.61
C ASP A 188 3.68 -12.95 -0.31
N LEU A 189 2.63 -12.38 -0.92
CA LEU A 189 2.26 -10.97 -0.78
C LEU A 189 0.77 -10.81 -0.48
N LEU A 190 0.45 -10.09 0.58
CA LEU A 190 -0.90 -9.63 0.89
C LEU A 190 -1.03 -8.15 0.51
N ILE A 191 -1.94 -7.83 -0.40
CA ILE A 191 -2.33 -6.45 -0.71
C ILE A 191 -3.62 -6.15 0.06
N ALA A 192 -3.54 -5.25 1.05
CA ALA A 192 -4.66 -4.90 1.91
C ALA A 192 -5.06 -3.43 1.68
N ASP A 193 -6.23 -3.21 1.07
CA ASP A 193 -6.75 -1.87 0.79
C ASP A 193 -7.73 -1.45 1.88
N GLU A 194 -7.30 -0.51 2.72
CA GLU A 194 -8.05 0.04 3.86
C GLU A 194 -8.70 -1.04 4.75
N PRO A 195 -7.96 -2.06 5.22
CA PRO A 195 -8.53 -3.22 5.89
C PRO A 195 -9.16 -2.89 7.24
N THR A 196 -8.89 -1.72 7.80
CA THR A 196 -9.39 -1.25 9.10
C THR A 196 -10.55 -0.26 8.99
N THR A 197 -10.94 0.14 7.79
CA THR A 197 -12.01 1.11 7.57
C THR A 197 -13.33 0.61 8.16
N ALA A 198 -14.05 1.48 8.86
CA ALA A 198 -15.31 1.20 9.55
C ALA A 198 -15.23 0.20 10.74
N LEU A 199 -14.02 -0.09 11.23
CA LEU A 199 -13.82 -0.83 12.48
C LEU A 199 -13.68 0.14 13.67
N ASP A 200 -14.14 -0.26 14.85
CA ASP A 200 -13.79 0.45 16.07
C ASP A 200 -12.31 0.25 16.44
N VAL A 201 -11.76 1.18 17.25
CA VAL A 201 -10.33 1.21 17.59
C VAL A 201 -9.83 -0.10 18.18
N THR A 202 -10.64 -0.77 18.99
CA THR A 202 -10.25 -2.04 19.62
C THR A 202 -10.16 -3.17 18.61
N ILE A 203 -11.12 -3.26 17.69
CA ILE A 203 -11.11 -4.28 16.62
C ILE A 203 -10.01 -3.98 15.60
N GLN A 204 -9.75 -2.69 15.33
CA GLN A 204 -8.64 -2.26 14.48
C GLN A 204 -7.30 -2.76 15.05
N ALA A 205 -6.98 -2.45 16.32
CA ALA A 205 -5.74 -2.91 16.96
C ALA A 205 -5.60 -4.45 16.88
N GLN A 206 -6.66 -5.18 17.20
CA GLN A 206 -6.66 -6.64 17.12
C GLN A 206 -6.46 -7.17 15.69
N LEU A 207 -6.89 -6.45 14.67
CA LEU A 207 -6.64 -6.83 13.26
C LEU A 207 -5.18 -6.57 12.87
N LEU A 208 -4.58 -5.46 13.36
CA LEU A 208 -3.17 -5.14 13.11
C LEU A 208 -2.25 -6.17 13.80
N ASP A 209 -2.49 -6.50 15.07
CA ASP A 209 -1.78 -7.59 15.78
C ASP A 209 -1.87 -8.92 15.01
N LEU A 210 -3.04 -9.22 14.45
CA LEU A 210 -3.25 -10.42 13.63
C LEU A 210 -2.39 -10.38 12.36
N LEU A 211 -2.39 -9.26 11.61
CA LEU A 211 -1.61 -9.12 10.39
C LEU A 211 -0.10 -9.24 10.66
N GLU A 212 0.41 -8.63 11.74
CA GLU A 212 1.80 -8.75 12.17
C GLU A 212 2.18 -10.19 12.53
N SER A 213 1.30 -10.88 13.29
CA SER A 213 1.54 -12.29 13.66
C SER A 213 1.60 -13.21 12.45
N ILE A 214 0.70 -13.01 11.47
CA ILE A 214 0.64 -13.78 10.23
C ILE A 214 1.86 -13.48 9.35
N GLN A 215 2.23 -12.22 9.22
CA GLN A 215 3.44 -11.79 8.50
C GLN A 215 4.67 -12.52 9.03
N THR A 216 4.86 -12.53 10.34
CA THR A 216 5.99 -13.20 11.00
C THR A 216 5.94 -14.72 10.83
N GLU A 217 4.75 -15.34 10.94
CA GLU A 217 4.59 -16.80 10.84
C GLU A 217 4.88 -17.33 9.44
N TYR A 218 4.47 -16.59 8.40
CA TYR A 218 4.56 -17.03 7.00
C TYR A 218 5.66 -16.36 6.19
N ASP A 219 6.47 -15.45 6.78
CA ASP A 219 7.45 -14.60 6.06
C ASP A 219 6.79 -13.86 4.88
N MET A 220 5.52 -13.48 5.07
CA MET A 220 4.68 -12.86 4.05
C MET A 220 4.93 -11.36 3.98
N ALA A 221 5.06 -10.81 2.78
CA ALA A 221 5.10 -9.35 2.59
C ALA A 221 3.68 -8.76 2.64
N ILE A 222 3.58 -7.50 3.09
CA ILE A 222 2.30 -6.77 3.12
C ILE A 222 2.44 -5.44 2.37
N LEU A 223 1.59 -5.22 1.37
CA LEU A 223 1.36 -3.91 0.76
C LEU A 223 0.06 -3.35 1.34
N LEU A 224 0.17 -2.43 2.28
CA LEU A 224 -0.96 -1.84 2.98
C LEU A 224 -1.33 -0.49 2.37
N ILE A 225 -2.58 -0.32 1.99
CA ILE A 225 -3.13 0.96 1.55
C ILE A 225 -3.99 1.52 2.69
N THR A 226 -3.66 2.71 3.16
CA THR A 226 -4.44 3.36 4.21
C THR A 226 -4.31 4.88 4.15
N HIS A 227 -5.28 5.58 4.71
CA HIS A 227 -5.21 7.01 5.03
C HIS A 227 -5.03 7.24 6.54
N ASP A 228 -5.05 6.17 7.35
CA ASP A 228 -4.84 6.23 8.80
C ASP A 228 -3.36 6.12 9.14
N LEU A 229 -2.76 7.26 9.48
CA LEU A 229 -1.34 7.33 9.84
C LEU A 229 -1.01 6.66 11.17
N GLY A 230 -2.01 6.42 12.04
CA GLY A 230 -1.84 5.62 13.25
C GLY A 230 -1.52 4.17 12.89
N VAL A 231 -2.27 3.60 11.94
CA VAL A 231 -2.03 2.25 11.38
C VAL A 231 -0.64 2.16 10.74
N VAL A 232 -0.23 3.20 10.00
CA VAL A 232 1.09 3.26 9.37
C VAL A 232 2.21 3.23 10.41
N ALA A 233 2.08 4.02 11.49
CA ALA A 233 3.08 4.08 12.56
C ALA A 233 3.24 2.75 13.31
N GLU A 234 2.18 1.94 13.35
CA GLU A 234 2.14 0.66 14.07
C GLU A 234 2.71 -0.50 13.25
N LEU A 235 2.40 -0.56 11.94
CA LEU A 235 2.65 -1.75 11.13
C LEU A 235 3.71 -1.56 10.03
N ALA A 236 4.01 -0.31 9.59
CA ALA A 236 4.88 -0.11 8.44
C ALA A 236 6.36 -0.20 8.77
N ASP A 237 7.12 -0.89 7.91
CA ASP A 237 8.58 -0.77 7.83
C ASP A 237 8.95 0.43 6.95
N ARG A 238 8.29 0.56 5.79
CA ARG A 238 8.50 1.65 4.83
C ARG A 238 7.19 2.28 4.39
N VAL A 239 7.29 3.55 4.03
CA VAL A 239 6.15 4.39 3.62
C VAL A 239 6.40 4.97 2.24
N VAL A 240 5.38 4.94 1.40
CA VAL A 240 5.33 5.60 0.09
C VAL A 240 4.17 6.58 0.09
N VAL A 241 4.46 7.87 0.04
CA VAL A 241 3.48 8.95 0.10
C VAL A 241 3.06 9.33 -1.31
N LEU A 242 1.79 9.09 -1.64
CA LEU A 242 1.20 9.40 -2.94
C LEU A 242 0.33 10.65 -2.89
N TYR A 243 0.49 11.53 -3.88
CA TYR A 243 -0.36 12.69 -4.11
C TYR A 243 -0.66 12.86 -5.59
N ALA A 244 -1.94 12.91 -5.94
CA ALA A 244 -2.38 13.16 -7.31
C ALA A 244 -1.68 12.27 -8.36
N GLY A 245 -1.54 10.97 -8.07
CA GLY A 245 -0.92 9.97 -8.95
C GLY A 245 0.60 9.94 -8.96
N LYS A 246 1.29 10.72 -8.12
CA LYS A 246 2.75 10.80 -8.03
C LYS A 246 3.26 10.41 -6.65
N VAL A 247 4.46 9.81 -6.59
CA VAL A 247 5.20 9.64 -5.34
C VAL A 247 5.81 10.97 -4.94
N MET A 248 5.46 11.48 -3.77
CA MET A 248 6.02 12.70 -3.22
C MET A 248 7.21 12.44 -2.31
N GLU A 249 7.15 11.36 -1.55
CA GLU A 249 8.18 10.95 -0.61
C GLU A 249 8.11 9.45 -0.38
N ARG A 250 9.25 8.82 -0.12
CA ARG A 250 9.34 7.45 0.38
C ARG A 250 10.55 7.30 1.30
N GLY A 251 10.45 6.39 2.26
CA GLY A 251 11.52 6.14 3.23
C GLY A 251 11.09 5.11 4.27
N SER A 252 11.95 4.84 5.25
CA SER A 252 11.56 4.09 6.43
C SER A 252 10.46 4.83 7.20
N VAL A 253 9.65 4.10 7.95
CA VAL A 253 8.58 4.71 8.77
C VAL A 253 9.18 5.75 9.72
N TYR A 254 10.33 5.48 10.33
CA TYR A 254 11.00 6.40 11.27
C TYR A 254 11.43 7.70 10.59
N GLU A 255 12.09 7.62 9.43
CA GLU A 255 12.54 8.83 8.71
C GLU A 255 11.36 9.70 8.27
N VAL A 256 10.33 9.07 7.67
CA VAL A 256 9.16 9.81 7.15
C VAL A 256 8.34 10.42 8.28
N PHE A 257 8.24 9.77 9.45
CA PHE A 257 7.50 10.29 10.60
C PHE A 257 8.26 11.33 11.40
N ASP A 258 9.56 11.11 11.64
CA ASP A 258 10.37 12.01 12.48
C ASP A 258 10.82 13.25 11.70
N THR A 259 11.20 13.08 10.43
CA THR A 259 11.75 14.12 9.57
C THR A 259 11.11 14.14 8.19
N PRO A 260 9.78 14.39 8.08
CA PRO A 260 9.09 14.42 6.79
C PRO A 260 9.73 15.47 5.88
N ALA A 261 10.19 15.01 4.70
CA ALA A 261 10.98 15.83 3.79
C ALA A 261 10.12 16.66 2.83
N HIS A 262 9.05 16.06 2.26
CA HIS A 262 8.20 16.78 1.32
C HIS A 262 7.14 17.62 2.06
N PRO A 263 6.89 18.88 1.68
CA PRO A 263 5.88 19.72 2.32
C PRO A 263 4.47 19.12 2.39
N TYR A 264 4.09 18.28 1.43
CA TYR A 264 2.83 17.54 1.49
C TYR A 264 2.82 16.54 2.66
N THR A 265 3.90 15.78 2.85
CA THR A 265 4.04 14.83 3.96
C THR A 265 3.99 15.55 5.30
N GLN A 266 4.64 16.71 5.41
CA GLN A 266 4.61 17.55 6.62
C GLN A 266 3.17 17.94 6.99
N VAL A 267 2.41 18.48 6.02
CA VAL A 267 1.01 18.87 6.25
C VAL A 267 0.12 17.67 6.51
N LEU A 268 0.36 16.53 5.84
CA LEU A 268 -0.38 15.29 6.08
C LEU A 268 -0.22 14.81 7.54
N PHE A 269 0.99 14.90 8.10
CA PHE A 269 1.26 14.53 9.48
C PHE A 269 0.83 15.59 10.51
N ASP A 270 0.77 16.87 10.15
CA ASP A 270 0.23 17.93 11.01
C ASP A 270 -1.29 17.75 11.27
N CYS A 271 -1.97 16.92 10.47
CA CYS A 271 -3.36 16.52 10.71
C CYS A 271 -3.50 15.46 11.82
N LEU A 272 -2.39 14.87 12.33
CA LEU A 272 -2.42 13.87 13.40
C LEU A 272 -2.65 14.52 14.77
N PRO A 273 -3.59 14.01 15.58
CA PRO A 273 -3.72 14.44 16.96
C PRO A 273 -2.50 14.01 17.79
N GLY A 274 -2.09 14.85 18.75
CA GLY A 274 -1.07 14.47 19.74
C GLY A 274 0.37 14.95 19.47
N ARG A 275 0.65 15.61 18.32
CA ARG A 275 1.97 16.16 18.02
C ARG A 275 2.26 17.55 18.63
N GLY A 276 1.42 18.03 19.56
CA GLY A 276 1.62 19.32 20.23
C GLY A 276 1.42 20.55 19.34
N ARG A 277 0.95 20.37 18.09
CA ARG A 277 0.66 21.45 17.15
C ARG A 277 -0.86 21.59 16.95
N PRO A 278 -1.37 22.79 16.64
CA PRO A 278 -2.78 22.93 16.25
C PRO A 278 -3.08 22.08 15.02
N LEU A 279 -4.19 21.34 15.04
CA LEU A 279 -4.64 20.57 13.89
C LEU A 279 -4.77 21.49 12.66
N ARG A 280 -3.98 21.27 11.64
CA ARG A 280 -4.08 21.96 10.36
C ARG A 280 -4.87 21.09 9.39
N SER A 281 -5.89 21.65 8.77
CA SER A 281 -6.52 21.02 7.61
C SER A 281 -5.69 21.29 6.35
N ILE A 282 -5.52 20.27 5.51
CA ILE A 282 -4.89 20.46 4.20
C ILE A 282 -5.85 21.29 3.35
N GLY A 283 -5.59 22.62 3.22
CA GLY A 283 -6.43 23.55 2.47
C GLY A 283 -6.45 23.23 0.97
N GLY A 284 -7.49 23.69 0.25
CA GLY A 284 -7.64 23.51 -1.20
C GLY A 284 -8.14 22.11 -1.59
N THR A 285 -8.13 21.83 -2.90
CA THR A 285 -8.58 20.56 -3.50
C THR A 285 -7.43 19.92 -4.28
N LEU A 286 -7.53 18.60 -4.52
CA LEU A 286 -6.63 17.91 -5.44
C LEU A 286 -6.66 18.58 -6.82
N PRO A 287 -5.52 18.62 -7.53
CA PRO A 287 -5.48 19.15 -8.90
C PRO A 287 -6.34 18.30 -9.84
N ASP A 288 -6.79 18.90 -10.94
CA ASP A 288 -7.52 18.16 -11.98
C ASP A 288 -6.56 17.18 -12.69
N LEU A 289 -6.85 15.87 -12.57
CA LEU A 289 -6.04 14.82 -13.15
C LEU A 289 -6.31 14.59 -14.65
N HIS A 290 -7.28 15.31 -15.25
CA HIS A 290 -7.45 15.35 -16.70
C HIS A 290 -6.43 16.29 -17.36
N ASP A 291 -6.08 17.39 -16.68
CA ASP A 291 -5.06 18.36 -17.10
C ASP A 291 -4.17 18.69 -15.89
N PRO A 292 -3.27 17.75 -15.51
CA PRO A 292 -2.45 17.93 -14.33
C PRO A 292 -1.50 19.12 -14.50
N PRO A 293 -1.35 19.95 -13.43
CA PRO A 293 -0.52 21.15 -13.50
C PRO A 293 0.94 20.80 -13.83
N PRO A 294 1.65 21.66 -14.56
CA PRO A 294 3.09 21.50 -14.76
C PRO A 294 3.84 21.67 -13.44
N GLY A 295 5.01 21.04 -13.36
CA GLY A 295 5.85 21.07 -12.17
C GLY A 295 5.32 20.19 -11.05
N CYS A 296 5.53 20.62 -9.82
CA CYS A 296 5.11 19.85 -8.63
C CYS A 296 3.57 19.84 -8.49
N ARG A 297 2.98 18.64 -8.45
CA ARG A 297 1.52 18.47 -8.29
C ARG A 297 0.95 19.14 -7.02
N PHE A 298 1.77 19.28 -5.97
CA PHE A 298 1.38 19.93 -4.72
C PHE A 298 1.61 21.45 -4.71
N ALA A 299 2.23 22.04 -5.73
CA ALA A 299 2.67 23.43 -5.75
C ALA A 299 1.56 24.45 -5.39
N SER A 300 0.33 24.24 -5.86
CA SER A 300 -0.81 25.14 -5.58
C SER A 300 -1.28 25.15 -4.11
N ARG A 301 -0.85 24.17 -3.31
CA ARG A 301 -1.20 24.01 -1.89
C ARG A 301 0.02 24.11 -0.98
N CYS A 302 1.21 24.29 -1.55
CA CYS A 302 2.48 24.30 -0.84
C CYS A 302 2.83 25.71 -0.36
N GLU A 303 3.00 25.91 0.94
CA GLU A 303 3.41 27.18 1.54
C GLU A 303 4.83 27.60 1.10
N TYR A 304 5.67 26.62 0.71
CA TYR A 304 7.04 26.81 0.25
C TYR A 304 7.16 26.88 -1.28
N ALA A 305 6.02 26.96 -2.01
CA ALA A 305 6.05 26.95 -3.47
C ALA A 305 6.81 28.15 -4.04
N ARG A 306 7.74 27.87 -4.93
CA ARG A 306 8.49 28.87 -5.68
C ARG A 306 8.24 28.71 -7.19
N LYS A 307 8.73 29.64 -7.99
CA LYS A 307 8.44 29.69 -9.43
C LYS A 307 8.73 28.38 -10.16
N GLU A 308 9.83 27.70 -9.81
CA GLU A 308 10.24 26.42 -10.39
C GLU A 308 9.25 25.29 -10.09
N CYS A 309 8.49 25.38 -8.98
CA CYS A 309 7.47 24.38 -8.64
C CYS A 309 6.25 24.41 -9.58
N HIS A 310 6.05 25.50 -10.32
CA HIS A 310 4.92 25.69 -11.23
C HIS A 310 5.27 25.52 -12.71
N THR A 311 6.48 25.02 -13.02
CA THR A 311 6.97 24.92 -14.41
C THR A 311 7.70 23.61 -14.64
N GLY A 312 7.69 23.13 -15.90
CA GLY A 312 8.39 21.91 -16.28
C GLY A 312 7.72 20.62 -15.77
N ASP A 313 8.51 19.61 -15.55
CA ASP A 313 8.06 18.30 -15.05
C ASP A 313 8.02 18.26 -13.52
N GLN A 314 7.31 17.27 -12.96
CA GLN A 314 7.40 16.93 -11.54
C GLN A 314 8.88 16.75 -11.15
N PRO A 315 9.38 17.37 -10.06
CA PRO A 315 10.72 17.09 -9.58
C PRO A 315 10.96 15.58 -9.39
N PRO A 316 12.12 15.05 -9.79
CA PRO A 316 12.42 13.66 -9.50
C PRO A 316 12.55 13.42 -8.00
N LEU A 317 12.55 12.15 -7.58
CA LEU A 317 12.88 11.78 -6.22
C LEU A 317 14.37 12.03 -5.98
N TYR A 318 14.71 12.98 -5.12
CA TYR A 318 16.08 13.25 -4.67
C TYR A 318 16.35 12.55 -3.36
N ASP A 319 17.59 12.11 -3.14
CA ASP A 319 18.02 11.54 -1.87
C ASP A 319 18.00 12.60 -0.78
N VAL A 320 17.41 12.28 0.37
CA VAL A 320 17.30 13.14 1.56
C VAL A 320 18.12 12.57 2.71
N ALA A 321 17.99 11.27 2.95
CA ALA A 321 18.74 10.49 3.93
C ALA A 321 18.99 9.07 3.38
N ASP A 322 19.55 8.17 4.20
CA ASP A 322 20.01 6.85 3.75
C ASP A 322 18.96 6.05 2.97
N ALA A 323 17.71 6.01 3.47
CA ALA A 323 16.60 5.33 2.78
C ALA A 323 15.47 6.27 2.35
N GLN A 324 15.59 7.59 2.60
CA GLN A 324 14.54 8.57 2.33
C GLN A 324 14.80 9.33 1.05
N THR A 325 13.77 9.43 0.20
CA THR A 325 13.78 10.26 -1.02
C THR A 325 12.53 11.13 -1.10
N ALA A 326 12.67 12.35 -1.66
CA ALA A 326 11.55 13.30 -1.80
C ALA A 326 11.54 13.99 -3.16
N SER A 327 10.35 14.12 -3.75
CA SER A 327 10.10 14.80 -5.02
C SER A 327 9.92 16.31 -4.80
N CYS A 328 10.98 16.99 -4.35
CA CYS A 328 10.93 18.41 -4.02
C CYS A 328 12.16 19.17 -4.53
N VAL A 329 11.95 20.33 -5.16
CA VAL A 329 13.02 21.16 -5.73
C VAL A 329 14.04 21.64 -4.71
N TYR A 330 13.70 21.65 -3.42
CA TYR A 330 14.61 22.04 -2.36
C TYR A 330 15.73 21.03 -2.09
N TYR A 331 15.57 19.78 -2.52
CA TYR A 331 16.61 18.74 -2.46
C TYR A 331 17.37 18.59 -3.79
N GLY A 332 16.92 19.27 -4.83
CA GLY A 332 17.56 19.26 -6.14
C GLY A 332 18.74 20.23 -6.27
N PRO A 333 19.40 20.27 -7.44
CA PRO A 333 20.52 21.17 -7.71
C PRO A 333 20.16 22.64 -7.42
N GLY A 334 20.93 23.28 -6.55
CA GLY A 334 20.70 24.68 -6.14
C GLY A 334 19.52 24.89 -5.18
N GLY A 335 18.95 23.82 -4.66
CA GLY A 335 17.95 23.86 -3.58
C GLY A 335 18.61 24.08 -2.22
N ASP A 336 17.79 24.48 -1.24
CA ASP A 336 18.18 24.66 0.16
C ASP A 336 17.13 23.97 1.06
N PRO A 337 17.38 22.76 1.54
CA PRO A 337 16.44 22.02 2.38
C PRO A 337 16.16 22.70 3.73
N ASP A 338 17.06 23.56 4.23
CA ASP A 338 16.89 24.24 5.52
C ASP A 338 15.68 25.19 5.52
N VAL A 339 15.24 25.65 4.36
CA VAL A 339 14.00 26.42 4.20
C VAL A 339 12.77 25.62 4.69
N LEU A 340 12.74 24.31 4.43
CA LEU A 340 11.64 23.42 4.84
C LEU A 340 11.70 23.08 6.34
N ARG A 341 12.89 23.09 6.94
CA ARG A 341 13.12 22.78 8.36
C ARG A 341 12.85 23.99 9.26
N ASN A 342 13.27 25.19 8.84
CA ASN A 342 13.12 26.43 9.62
C ASN A 342 11.67 26.92 9.70
N GLY A 343 10.84 26.62 8.71
CA GLY A 343 9.39 26.88 8.78
C GLY A 343 8.66 26.04 9.83
N GLN A 344 9.27 24.98 10.32
CA GLN A 344 8.73 24.18 11.43
C GLN A 344 9.01 24.76 12.82
N SER A 345 10.03 25.64 12.95
CA SER A 345 10.47 26.21 14.24
C SER A 345 9.77 27.54 14.61
N GLU A 346 9.05 28.19 13.69
CA GLU A 346 8.36 29.46 13.98
C GLU A 346 6.94 29.31 14.57
N GLY A 347 6.58 28.10 14.99
CA GLY A 347 5.29 27.78 15.61
C GLY A 347 5.29 27.73 17.14
N ASP A 348 6.32 28.26 17.81
CA ASP A 348 6.32 28.44 19.27
C ASP A 348 6.22 29.93 19.59
N PRO A 349 5.01 30.50 19.71
CA PRO A 349 4.84 31.78 20.38
C PRO A 349 4.56 31.51 21.84
N ASP A 350 5.56 31.79 22.67
CA ASP A 350 5.52 32.25 24.04
C ASP A 350 4.34 31.86 24.94
N GLY A 351 4.72 31.31 26.11
CA GLY A 351 4.09 31.56 27.39
C GLY A 351 3.06 30.59 27.85
#